data_45649bbdad7e89ad06d8cb66ff7f8ce9
#
_entry.id   45649bbdad7e89ad06d8cb66ff7f8ce9
#
_cell.length_a   1.000
_cell.length_b   1.000
_cell.length_c   1.000
_cell.angle_alpha   90.00
_cell.angle_beta   90.00
_cell.angle_gamma   90.00
#
_symmetry.space_group_name_H-M   'P 1'
#
loop_
_entity.id
_entity.type
_entity.pdbx_description
1 polymer ?
#
loop_
_entity_poly.entity_id
_entity_poly.type
_entity_poly.pdbx_seq_one_letter_code
_entity_poly.pdbx_strand_id
1 'polypeptide(L)'
;MTSSWDCERHGAVHPLHVVARPTVEALAAAGLYKVASTSGVPLWVPLPVLPGWTLTGIATAGDERSAAKATVVAMSGPSPLGGPADLLVIAEEPGVGVGARFAGLDEIDPGPTVAGPPEAKVEAAGHPTALWRSPSADDRAAFVGEAMGVWLWAVLWPPAAELVLLEHVTLHDLRDVAHASL
;
A
#
# COMPACT_ATOMS: atom_id res chain seq x y z
N MET A 1 -11.48 -15.23 -15.34
CA MET A 1 -12.11 -15.87 -14.15
C MET A 1 -12.15 -14.82 -13.08
N THR A 2 -13.30 -14.21 -12.86
CA THR A 2 -13.53 -13.33 -11.73
C THR A 2 -13.62 -14.20 -10.48
N SER A 3 -12.60 -14.18 -9.63
CA SER A 3 -12.71 -14.76 -8.30
C SER A 3 -13.68 -13.88 -7.52
N SER A 4 -14.89 -14.39 -7.24
CA SER A 4 -15.79 -13.75 -6.30
C SER A 4 -15.23 -13.97 -4.89
N TRP A 5 -14.90 -12.88 -4.23
CA TRP A 5 -14.58 -12.91 -2.80
C TRP A 5 -15.87 -12.79 -2.04
N ASP A 6 -16.17 -13.77 -1.21
CA ASP A 6 -17.38 -13.80 -0.38
C ASP A 6 -17.00 -13.79 1.11
N CYS A 7 -17.64 -12.91 1.86
CA CYS A 7 -17.58 -12.88 3.30
C CYS A 7 -18.88 -13.50 3.86
N GLU A 8 -18.80 -14.48 4.74
CA GLU A 8 -19.98 -15.13 5.37
C GLU A 8 -20.96 -14.14 6.01
N ARG A 9 -20.47 -12.98 6.44
CA ARG A 9 -21.27 -11.95 7.11
C ARG A 9 -21.82 -10.88 6.16
N HIS A 10 -21.11 -10.57 5.07
CA HIS A 10 -21.44 -9.42 4.21
C HIS A 10 -21.70 -9.79 2.75
N GLY A 11 -21.60 -11.09 2.38
CA GLY A 11 -21.77 -11.55 0.99
C GLY A 11 -20.56 -11.18 0.11
N ALA A 12 -20.81 -10.88 -1.15
CA ALA A 12 -19.77 -10.51 -2.10
C ALA A 12 -19.03 -9.22 -1.67
N VAL A 13 -17.72 -9.29 -1.56
CA VAL A 13 -16.86 -8.22 -1.06
C VAL A 13 -15.60 -8.05 -1.91
N HIS A 14 -14.91 -6.93 -1.75
CA HIS A 14 -13.60 -6.71 -2.35
C HIS A 14 -12.52 -7.61 -1.72
N PRO A 15 -11.42 -7.92 -2.42
CA PRO A 15 -10.34 -8.78 -1.91
C PRO A 15 -9.75 -8.36 -0.57
N LEU A 16 -9.86 -7.08 -0.24
CA LEU A 16 -9.32 -6.49 1.01
C LEU A 16 -10.40 -6.25 2.07
N HIS A 17 -11.55 -6.93 1.95
CA HIS A 17 -12.63 -6.78 2.91
C HIS A 17 -12.25 -7.26 4.31
N VAL A 18 -12.53 -6.44 5.33
CA VAL A 18 -12.34 -6.77 6.75
C VAL A 18 -13.68 -6.88 7.43
N VAL A 19 -13.88 -7.96 8.15
CA VAL A 19 -15.16 -8.29 8.84
C VAL A 19 -15.44 -7.34 10.02
N ALA A 20 -14.41 -6.76 10.63
CA ALA A 20 -14.49 -5.79 11.70
C ALA A 20 -13.51 -4.64 11.43
N ARG A 21 -13.91 -3.41 11.75
CA ARG A 21 -13.00 -2.26 11.67
C ARG A 21 -11.88 -2.44 12.69
N PRO A 22 -10.63 -2.72 12.29
CA PRO A 22 -9.55 -2.72 13.23
C PRO A 22 -9.31 -1.28 13.68
N THR A 23 -9.24 -1.04 14.97
CA THR A 23 -8.69 0.21 15.46
C THR A 23 -7.18 0.21 15.24
N VAL A 24 -6.55 1.38 15.16
CA VAL A 24 -5.09 1.49 15.07
C VAL A 24 -4.44 0.72 16.23
N GLU A 25 -5.06 0.74 17.42
CA GLU A 25 -4.62 0.00 18.59
C GLU A 25 -4.76 -1.52 18.42
N ALA A 26 -5.84 -1.98 17.78
CA ALA A 26 -6.03 -3.42 17.52
C ALA A 26 -5.03 -3.95 16.48
N LEU A 27 -4.67 -3.14 15.51
CA LEU A 27 -3.64 -3.45 14.52
C LEU A 27 -2.23 -3.37 15.13
N ALA A 28 -1.98 -2.38 15.98
CA ALA A 28 -0.76 -2.30 16.78
C ALA A 28 -0.60 -3.52 17.70
N ALA A 29 -1.68 -3.94 18.37
CA ALA A 29 -1.67 -5.12 19.23
C ALA A 29 -1.54 -6.45 18.46
N ALA A 30 -2.10 -6.53 17.24
CA ALA A 30 -2.22 -7.80 16.50
C ALA A 30 -1.02 -8.20 15.62
N GLY A 31 0.04 -7.41 15.57
CA GLY A 31 1.19 -7.81 14.78
C GLY A 31 1.93 -6.72 14.02
N LEU A 32 1.45 -5.48 13.99
CA LEU A 32 2.21 -4.35 13.47
C LEU A 32 3.62 -4.31 14.07
N TYR A 33 3.72 -4.50 15.37
CA TYR A 33 4.97 -4.58 16.12
C TYR A 33 5.89 -5.70 15.63
N LYS A 34 5.33 -6.89 15.39
CA LYS A 34 6.11 -8.04 14.95
C LYS A 34 6.56 -7.87 13.50
N VAL A 35 5.69 -7.36 12.64
CA VAL A 35 6.00 -7.10 11.23
C VAL A 35 7.02 -5.96 11.11
N ALA A 36 6.81 -4.85 11.79
CA ALA A 36 7.72 -3.71 11.76
C ALA A 36 9.12 -4.06 12.28
N SER A 37 9.22 -4.86 13.35
CA SER A 37 10.50 -5.23 13.95
C SER A 37 11.29 -6.26 13.15
N THR A 38 10.67 -6.99 12.23
CA THR A 38 11.30 -8.04 11.42
C THR A 38 11.41 -7.74 9.94
N SER A 39 10.86 -6.61 9.48
CA SER A 39 10.90 -6.24 8.07
C SER A 39 12.24 -5.61 7.68
N GLY A 40 12.82 -6.07 6.57
CA GLY A 40 13.98 -5.45 5.93
C GLY A 40 13.63 -4.16 5.18
N VAL A 41 12.37 -3.95 4.84
CA VAL A 41 11.85 -2.80 4.09
C VAL A 41 10.89 -1.97 4.92
N PRO A 42 10.67 -0.68 4.58
CA PRO A 42 9.72 0.19 5.28
C PRO A 42 8.31 -0.38 5.36
N LEU A 43 7.59 -0.06 6.43
CA LEU A 43 6.16 -0.30 6.55
C LEU A 43 5.42 1.04 6.44
N TRP A 44 5.11 1.45 5.21
CA TRP A 44 4.54 2.75 4.92
C TRP A 44 3.07 2.85 5.30
N VAL A 45 2.72 3.80 6.14
CA VAL A 45 1.35 4.12 6.50
C VAL A 45 1.10 5.62 6.30
N PRO A 46 0.01 6.01 5.60
CA PRO A 46 -0.42 7.41 5.56
C PRO A 46 -0.78 7.90 6.97
N LEU A 47 -0.07 8.91 7.45
CA LEU A 47 -0.37 9.58 8.71
C LEU A 47 -0.26 11.11 8.53
N PRO A 48 -1.27 11.87 8.97
CA PRO A 48 -2.54 11.39 9.53
C PRO A 48 -3.28 10.50 8.52
N VAL A 49 -4.07 9.54 9.04
CA VAL A 49 -4.91 8.71 8.18
C VAL A 49 -5.82 9.61 7.34
N LEU A 50 -5.93 9.32 6.06
CA LEU A 50 -6.76 10.08 5.13
C LEU A 50 -8.21 10.20 5.64
N PRO A 51 -8.88 11.34 5.47
CA PRO A 51 -10.23 11.55 5.97
C PRO A 51 -11.21 10.49 5.46
N GLY A 52 -11.89 9.81 6.39
CA GLY A 52 -12.84 8.73 6.06
C GLY A 52 -12.20 7.39 5.69
N TRP A 53 -10.88 7.29 5.64
CA TRP A 53 -10.16 6.05 5.38
C TRP A 53 -9.89 5.28 6.67
N THR A 54 -9.69 3.98 6.52
CA THR A 54 -9.32 3.08 7.61
C THR A 54 -8.28 2.07 7.13
N LEU A 55 -7.36 1.72 8.00
CA LEU A 55 -6.41 0.64 7.76
C LEU A 55 -7.16 -0.69 7.83
N THR A 56 -7.04 -1.52 6.81
CA THR A 56 -7.82 -2.76 6.66
C THR A 56 -6.96 -4.02 6.71
N GLY A 57 -5.64 -3.89 6.49
CA GLY A 57 -4.76 -5.04 6.58
C GLY A 57 -3.30 -4.68 6.41
N ILE A 58 -2.46 -5.63 6.83
CA ILE A 58 -1.02 -5.60 6.63
C ILE A 58 -0.58 -7.00 6.24
N ALA A 59 0.34 -7.06 5.27
CA ALA A 59 0.97 -8.30 4.85
C ALA A 59 2.46 -8.09 4.61
N THR A 60 3.21 -9.18 4.65
CA THR A 60 4.63 -9.20 4.29
C THR A 60 4.91 -10.32 3.30
N ALA A 61 5.90 -10.12 2.45
CA ALA A 61 6.45 -11.16 1.60
C ALA A 61 7.95 -11.31 1.86
N GLY A 62 8.39 -12.56 1.94
CA GLY A 62 9.76 -12.95 2.23
C GLY A 62 9.80 -14.42 2.65
N ASP A 63 10.98 -14.95 2.90
CA ASP A 63 11.11 -16.28 3.46
C ASP A 63 11.18 -16.24 5.00
N GLU A 64 10.88 -17.36 5.65
CA GLU A 64 10.84 -17.46 7.12
C GLU A 64 12.21 -17.25 7.81
N ARG A 65 13.30 -17.23 7.06
CA ARG A 65 14.69 -17.16 7.55
C ARG A 65 15.34 -15.81 7.33
N SER A 66 14.75 -14.97 6.51
CA SER A 66 15.23 -13.62 6.22
C SER A 66 14.22 -12.57 6.67
N ALA A 67 14.66 -11.33 6.81
CA ALA A 67 13.76 -10.20 6.97
C ALA A 67 12.79 -10.12 5.77
N ALA A 68 11.57 -9.64 6.00
CA ALA A 68 10.61 -9.47 4.91
C ALA A 68 11.16 -8.52 3.86
N LYS A 69 11.05 -8.91 2.60
CA LYS A 69 11.52 -8.17 1.41
C LYS A 69 10.45 -7.29 0.79
N ALA A 70 9.21 -7.48 1.18
CA ALA A 70 8.11 -6.57 0.87
C ALA A 70 7.14 -6.46 2.04
N THR A 71 6.54 -5.28 2.14
CA THR A 71 5.43 -4.97 3.05
C THR A 71 4.27 -4.41 2.24
N VAL A 72 3.07 -4.74 2.66
CA VAL A 72 1.83 -4.23 2.06
C VAL A 72 0.94 -3.69 3.17
N VAL A 73 0.51 -2.46 3.02
CA VAL A 73 -0.50 -1.83 3.87
C VAL A 73 -1.74 -1.61 3.03
N ALA A 74 -2.87 -2.15 3.49
CA ALA A 74 -4.16 -2.03 2.85
C ALA A 74 -5.04 -1.03 3.60
N MET A 75 -5.69 -0.15 2.87
CA MET A 75 -6.61 0.85 3.39
C MET A 75 -7.88 0.89 2.53
N SER A 76 -9.01 1.20 3.17
CA SER A 76 -10.28 1.42 2.48
C SER A 76 -10.94 2.71 2.94
N GLY A 77 -11.60 3.41 2.02
CA GLY A 77 -12.23 4.68 2.30
C GLY A 77 -13.09 5.19 1.14
N PRO A 78 -13.52 6.46 1.19
CA PRO A 78 -14.27 7.05 0.09
C PRO A 78 -13.35 7.43 -1.07
N SER A 79 -13.81 7.20 -2.31
CA SER A 79 -13.20 7.79 -3.49
C SER A 79 -13.55 9.29 -3.56
N PRO A 80 -12.65 10.17 -4.00
CA PRO A 80 -12.93 11.58 -4.21
C PRO A 80 -14.10 11.86 -5.18
N LEU A 81 -14.35 10.97 -6.12
CA LEU A 81 -15.48 11.05 -7.05
C LEU A 81 -16.73 10.33 -6.53
N GLY A 82 -16.72 9.84 -5.30
CA GLY A 82 -17.81 9.10 -4.66
C GLY A 82 -17.65 7.58 -4.80
N GLY A 83 -18.37 6.87 -3.93
CA GLY A 83 -18.28 5.42 -3.80
C GLY A 83 -17.08 4.93 -2.96
N PRO A 84 -16.95 3.62 -2.76
CA PRO A 84 -15.85 3.02 -2.02
C PRO A 84 -14.56 3.01 -2.85
N ALA A 85 -13.43 3.06 -2.14
CA ALA A 85 -12.11 2.91 -2.72
C ALA A 85 -11.20 2.12 -1.81
N ASP A 86 -10.22 1.45 -2.41
CA ASP A 86 -9.14 0.75 -1.73
C ASP A 86 -7.78 1.29 -2.18
N LEU A 87 -6.82 1.32 -1.28
CA LEU A 87 -5.44 1.71 -1.52
C LEU A 87 -4.51 0.67 -0.91
N LEU A 88 -3.58 0.19 -1.70
CA LEU A 88 -2.40 -0.53 -1.21
C LEU A 88 -1.19 0.39 -1.28
N VAL A 89 -0.48 0.52 -0.17
CA VAL A 89 0.87 1.09 -0.12
C VAL A 89 1.85 -0.05 0.09
N ILE A 90 2.78 -0.22 -0.85
CA ILE A 90 3.70 -1.36 -0.87
C ILE A 90 5.13 -0.83 -0.87
N ALA A 91 5.97 -1.37 0.01
CA ALA A 91 7.41 -1.23 -0.10
C ALA A 91 8.01 -2.58 -0.46
N GLU A 92 8.92 -2.62 -1.42
CA GLU A 92 9.59 -3.87 -1.82
C GLU A 92 11.01 -3.66 -2.32
N GLU A 93 11.88 -4.63 -2.03
CA GLU A 93 13.20 -4.69 -2.67
C GLU A 93 13.04 -4.91 -4.18
N PRO A 94 13.94 -4.35 -5.02
CA PRO A 94 13.97 -4.67 -6.44
C PRO A 94 14.02 -6.19 -6.68
N GLY A 95 13.25 -6.66 -7.67
CA GLY A 95 13.17 -8.08 -8.02
C GLY A 95 12.18 -8.92 -7.21
N VAL A 96 11.40 -8.32 -6.30
CA VAL A 96 10.36 -9.04 -5.52
C VAL A 96 9.04 -9.16 -6.28
N GLY A 97 8.55 -8.07 -6.86
CA GLY A 97 7.42 -8.06 -7.79
C GLY A 97 6.04 -8.10 -7.16
N VAL A 98 5.90 -7.78 -5.87
CA VAL A 98 4.59 -7.71 -5.20
C VAL A 98 3.77 -6.56 -5.77
N GLY A 99 4.37 -5.36 -5.91
CA GLY A 99 3.71 -4.19 -6.44
C GLY A 99 3.26 -4.39 -7.89
N ALA A 100 4.14 -4.92 -8.73
CA ALA A 100 3.83 -5.24 -10.13
C ALA A 100 2.65 -6.22 -10.24
N ARG A 101 2.60 -7.26 -9.42
CA ARG A 101 1.47 -8.21 -9.39
C ARG A 101 0.16 -7.54 -8.97
N PHE A 102 0.18 -6.68 -7.96
CA PHE A 102 -1.01 -5.93 -7.57
C PHE A 102 -1.41 -4.91 -8.64
N ALA A 103 -0.48 -4.36 -9.40
CA ALA A 103 -0.77 -3.55 -10.58
C ALA A 103 -1.39 -4.37 -11.72
N GLY A 104 -1.21 -5.70 -11.73
CA GLY A 104 -1.69 -6.60 -12.78
C GLY A 104 -0.68 -6.77 -13.91
N LEU A 105 0.62 -6.61 -13.62
CA LEU A 105 1.72 -6.79 -14.57
C LEU A 105 2.32 -8.19 -14.46
N ASP A 106 2.83 -8.68 -15.57
CA ASP A 106 3.59 -9.94 -15.63
C ASP A 106 5.07 -9.75 -15.26
N GLU A 107 5.59 -8.52 -15.43
CA GLU A 107 6.95 -8.14 -15.04
C GLU A 107 7.07 -8.09 -13.51
N ILE A 108 8.34 -8.16 -13.04
CA ILE A 108 8.65 -8.11 -11.62
C ILE A 108 8.98 -6.69 -11.16
N ASP A 109 9.68 -5.92 -11.98
CA ASP A 109 10.09 -4.55 -11.69
C ASP A 109 9.36 -3.55 -12.59
N PRO A 110 9.23 -2.28 -12.17
CA PRO A 110 8.49 -1.27 -12.94
C PRO A 110 9.12 -0.91 -14.29
N GLY A 111 10.34 -1.37 -14.57
CA GLY A 111 11.02 -1.16 -15.84
C GLY A 111 11.18 0.32 -16.19
N PRO A 112 11.00 0.68 -17.48
CA PRO A 112 11.18 2.06 -17.96
C PRO A 112 10.05 3.01 -17.54
N THR A 113 9.07 2.56 -16.76
CA THR A 113 7.94 3.37 -16.27
C THR A 113 8.40 4.58 -15.46
N VAL A 114 9.53 4.45 -14.75
CA VAL A 114 10.11 5.51 -13.91
C VAL A 114 10.92 6.50 -14.78
N ALA A 115 10.35 6.97 -15.88
CA ALA A 115 10.98 7.91 -16.79
C ALA A 115 10.01 9.06 -17.14
N GLY A 116 10.58 10.25 -17.32
CA GLY A 116 9.80 11.46 -17.62
C GLY A 116 9.30 12.19 -16.36
N PRO A 117 8.36 13.14 -16.49
CA PRO A 117 7.82 13.86 -15.35
C PRO A 117 6.94 12.93 -14.50
N PRO A 118 7.03 13.03 -13.14
CA PRO A 118 6.15 12.28 -12.26
C PRO A 118 4.72 12.80 -12.34
N GLU A 119 3.74 11.92 -12.16
CA GLU A 119 2.32 12.26 -12.21
C GLU A 119 1.70 12.48 -10.82
N ALA A 120 2.36 11.97 -9.77
CA ALA A 120 1.96 12.22 -8.39
C ALA A 120 3.20 12.42 -7.49
N LYS A 121 2.96 12.91 -6.30
CA LYS A 121 3.99 13.10 -5.28
C LYS A 121 3.42 12.80 -3.90
N VAL A 122 4.19 12.06 -3.12
CA VAL A 122 3.92 11.84 -1.70
C VAL A 122 5.12 12.32 -0.87
N GLU A 123 4.94 12.49 0.41
CA GLU A 123 6.06 12.64 1.33
C GLU A 123 6.32 11.29 2.01
N ALA A 124 7.52 10.74 1.90
CA ALA A 124 7.90 9.49 2.55
C ALA A 124 9.08 9.74 3.50
N ALA A 125 8.90 9.44 4.78
CA ALA A 125 9.90 9.71 5.84
C ALA A 125 10.44 11.15 5.82
N GLY A 126 9.58 12.15 5.60
CA GLY A 126 9.95 13.56 5.54
C GLY A 126 10.59 14.00 4.23
N HIS A 127 10.65 13.14 3.20
CA HIS A 127 11.22 13.46 1.90
C HIS A 127 10.17 13.44 0.79
N PRO A 128 10.14 14.49 -0.07
CA PRO A 128 9.30 14.47 -1.27
C PRO A 128 9.67 13.31 -2.19
N THR A 129 8.74 12.43 -2.45
CA THR A 129 8.92 11.23 -3.26
C THR A 129 8.04 11.31 -4.50
N ALA A 130 8.66 11.29 -5.66
CA ALA A 130 7.98 11.29 -6.94
C ALA A 130 7.38 9.91 -7.25
N LEU A 131 6.17 9.91 -7.83
CA LEU A 131 5.50 8.70 -8.28
C LEU A 131 5.14 8.82 -9.76
N TRP A 132 5.46 7.80 -10.52
CA TRP A 132 5.12 7.66 -11.93
C TRP A 132 3.97 6.69 -12.09
N ARG A 133 3.07 6.99 -13.00
CA ARG A 133 1.99 6.06 -13.35
C ARG A 133 2.57 4.83 -14.02
N SER A 134 2.33 3.67 -13.45
CA SER A 134 2.65 2.37 -14.04
C SER A 134 1.50 1.90 -14.91
N PRO A 135 1.75 1.13 -15.98
CA PRO A 135 0.72 0.30 -16.57
C PRO A 135 0.02 -0.52 -15.49
N SER A 136 -1.27 -0.77 -15.66
CA SER A 136 -2.07 -1.53 -14.69
C SER A 136 -3.26 -2.19 -15.37
N ALA A 137 -3.89 -3.16 -14.70
CA ALA A 137 -5.17 -3.70 -15.15
C ALA A 137 -6.25 -2.60 -15.14
N ASP A 138 -7.29 -2.76 -15.99
CA ASP A 138 -8.31 -1.73 -16.25
C ASP A 138 -9.16 -1.37 -15.01
N ASP A 139 -9.18 -2.22 -14.00
CA ASP A 139 -9.97 -2.03 -12.78
C ASP A 139 -9.26 -1.20 -11.71
N ARG A 140 -8.01 -0.77 -11.95
CA ARG A 140 -7.15 -0.10 -10.96
C ARG A 140 -6.24 0.94 -11.58
N ALA A 141 -5.70 1.82 -10.74
CA ALA A 141 -4.57 2.68 -11.06
C ALA A 141 -3.36 2.27 -10.23
N ALA A 142 -2.17 2.28 -10.81
CA ALA A 142 -0.94 1.98 -10.12
C ALA A 142 0.09 3.08 -10.34
N PHE A 143 0.80 3.41 -9.28
CA PHE A 143 1.90 4.38 -9.28
C PHE A 143 3.10 3.77 -8.60
N VAL A 144 4.29 4.11 -9.06
CA VAL A 144 5.55 3.62 -8.53
C VAL A 144 6.58 4.72 -8.44
N GLY A 145 7.38 4.68 -7.40
CA GLY A 145 8.54 5.52 -7.18
C GLY A 145 9.57 4.79 -6.32
N GLU A 146 10.58 5.52 -5.87
CA GLU A 146 11.61 5.01 -4.98
C GLU A 146 11.59 5.80 -3.67
N ALA A 147 11.62 5.09 -2.54
CA ALA A 147 11.78 5.68 -1.22
C ALA A 147 12.69 4.80 -0.37
N MET A 148 13.74 5.38 0.22
CA MET A 148 14.72 4.68 1.07
C MET A 148 15.41 3.48 0.37
N GLY A 149 15.65 3.57 -0.93
CA GLY A 149 16.36 2.53 -1.71
C GLY A 149 15.50 1.34 -2.11
N VAL A 150 14.19 1.39 -1.92
CA VAL A 150 13.25 0.35 -2.32
C VAL A 150 12.13 0.92 -3.18
N TRP A 151 11.43 0.06 -3.93
CA TRP A 151 10.25 0.48 -4.67
C TRP A 151 9.12 0.82 -3.70
N LEU A 152 8.49 1.98 -3.95
CA LEU A 152 7.26 2.41 -3.31
C LEU A 152 6.14 2.37 -4.33
N TRP A 153 5.15 1.48 -4.12
CA TRP A 153 3.96 1.40 -4.97
C TRP A 153 2.75 1.94 -4.23
N ALA A 154 1.87 2.59 -5.00
CA ALA A 154 0.51 2.91 -4.60
C ALA A 154 -0.44 2.30 -5.65
N VAL A 155 -1.29 1.36 -5.24
CA VAL A 155 -2.28 0.72 -6.12
C VAL A 155 -3.67 1.01 -5.58
N LEU A 156 -4.55 1.55 -6.44
CA LEU A 156 -5.85 2.07 -6.04
C LEU A 156 -6.99 1.46 -6.86
N TRP A 157 -8.07 1.13 -6.20
CA TRP A 157 -9.32 0.67 -6.78
C TRP A 157 -10.47 1.60 -6.37
N PRO A 158 -11.39 1.95 -7.28
CA PRO A 158 -11.28 1.86 -8.74
C PRO A 158 -10.20 2.82 -9.28
N PRO A 159 -9.89 2.84 -10.59
CA PRO A 159 -8.87 3.74 -11.16
C PRO A 159 -9.08 5.21 -10.78
N ALA A 160 -10.33 5.67 -10.73
CA ALA A 160 -10.68 7.03 -10.35
C ALA A 160 -10.26 7.42 -8.90
N ALA A 161 -9.96 6.44 -8.05
CA ALA A 161 -9.45 6.70 -6.70
C ALA A 161 -8.03 7.27 -6.71
N GLU A 162 -7.32 7.27 -7.85
CA GLU A 162 -6.01 7.90 -8.01
C GLU A 162 -5.98 9.38 -7.58
N LEU A 163 -7.12 10.07 -7.66
CA LEU A 163 -7.24 11.45 -7.21
C LEU A 163 -6.88 11.66 -5.73
N VAL A 164 -6.91 10.60 -4.92
CA VAL A 164 -6.41 10.63 -3.53
C VAL A 164 -4.93 11.02 -3.47
N LEU A 165 -4.14 10.65 -4.48
CA LEU A 165 -2.72 10.99 -4.54
C LEU A 165 -2.44 12.45 -4.94
N LEU A 166 -3.47 13.20 -5.37
CA LEU A 166 -3.37 14.64 -5.60
C LEU A 166 -3.46 15.44 -4.29
N GLU A 167 -3.96 14.83 -3.24
CA GLU A 167 -3.91 15.39 -1.89
C GLU A 167 -2.50 15.22 -1.29
N HIS A 168 -2.19 15.99 -0.27
CA HIS A 168 -0.92 15.83 0.42
C HIS A 168 -0.92 14.56 1.26
N VAL A 169 -0.28 13.49 0.75
CA VAL A 169 -0.15 12.21 1.45
C VAL A 169 1.24 12.12 2.07
N THR A 170 1.28 12.01 3.40
CA THR A 170 2.52 11.79 4.16
C THR A 170 2.58 10.33 4.62
N LEU A 171 3.63 9.63 4.22
CA LEU A 171 3.89 8.25 4.58
C LEU A 171 4.93 8.18 5.70
N HIS A 172 4.56 7.55 6.79
CA HIS A 172 5.44 7.28 7.91
C HIS A 172 5.86 5.81 7.92
N ASP A 173 7.13 5.56 8.20
CA ASP A 173 7.60 4.19 8.43
C ASP A 173 7.26 3.78 9.87
N LEU A 174 6.37 2.82 10.02
CA LEU A 174 5.96 2.36 11.35
C LEU A 174 7.07 1.64 12.13
N ARG A 175 8.18 1.26 11.49
CA ARG A 175 9.34 0.73 12.20
C ARG A 175 9.93 1.78 13.14
N ASP A 176 9.95 3.05 12.70
CA ASP A 176 10.46 4.16 13.50
C ASP A 176 9.54 4.49 14.68
N VAL A 177 8.23 4.40 14.48
CA VAL A 177 7.24 4.62 15.57
C VAL A 177 7.33 3.51 16.63
N ALA A 178 7.57 2.27 16.20
CA ALA A 178 7.75 1.14 17.11
C ALA A 178 9.00 1.28 17.99
N HIS A 179 10.08 1.83 17.45
CA HIS A 179 11.33 2.06 18.20
C HIS A 179 11.24 3.24 19.18
N ALA A 180 10.39 4.23 18.93
CA ALA A 180 10.21 5.37 19.81
C ALA A 180 9.35 5.08 21.06
N SER A 181 8.69 3.92 21.11
CA SER A 181 7.77 3.52 22.19
C SER A 181 8.36 2.43 23.12
N LEU A 182 9.63 2.08 22.93
CA LEU A 182 10.43 1.21 23.82
C LEU A 182 11.43 2.01 24.64
#